data_0c3e2919ba57554aec7f2be663dd92ec
#
_entry.id   0c3e2919ba57554aec7f2be663dd92ec
#
_cell.length_a   1.000
_cell.length_b   1.000
_cell.length_c   1.000
_cell.angle_alpha   90.00
_cell.angle_beta   90.00
_cell.angle_gamma   90.00
#
_symmetry.space_group_name_H-M   'P 1'
#
loop_
_entity.id
_entity.type
_entity.pdbx_description
1 polymer ?
#
loop_
_entity_poly.entity_id
_entity_poly.type
_entity_poly.pdbx_seq_one_letter_code
_entity_poly.pdbx_strand_id
1 'polypeptide(L)'
;MGIEADIRKSTDWSELWKKSLSAASWRKREKDPVRFFDKKAAWYNRNVMGRTDSIRNILARLTVDYGCSVLDIGSGPGTLAIPLAKTAGKITAVDPSRDMLHFLEGNAKKEGISNISCINKKWEDVEIGKDIDSHDIVIASHSLAMVDIKEAISKMNQAANQRIYLLAFAGKPRVDYLELWPKLYKEAYAPGPDYIYIVNI
;
A
#
# COMPACT_ATOMS: atom_id res chain seq x y z
N MET A 1 -4.61 -33.32 -5.28
CA MET A 1 -3.96 -32.18 -6.00
C MET A 1 -4.76 -31.63 -7.19
N GLY A 2 -5.67 -32.39 -7.82
CA GLY A 2 -6.44 -31.91 -9.00
C GLY A 2 -7.55 -30.91 -8.70
N ILE A 3 -8.38 -31.16 -7.68
CA ILE A 3 -9.59 -30.38 -7.39
C ILE A 3 -9.29 -28.95 -6.90
N GLU A 4 -8.29 -28.78 -6.05
CA GLU A 4 -7.90 -27.45 -5.56
C GLU A 4 -7.30 -26.56 -6.66
N ALA A 5 -6.55 -27.15 -7.60
CA ALA A 5 -6.00 -26.44 -8.74
C ALA A 5 -7.09 -26.01 -9.75
N ASP A 6 -8.14 -26.81 -9.88
CA ASP A 6 -9.28 -26.52 -10.76
C ASP A 6 -10.16 -25.40 -10.18
N ILE A 7 -10.41 -25.40 -8.88
CA ILE A 7 -11.17 -24.33 -8.19
C ILE A 7 -10.43 -22.97 -8.32
N ARG A 8 -9.11 -22.96 -8.19
CA ARG A 8 -8.31 -21.72 -8.33
C ARG A 8 -8.41 -21.14 -9.75
N LYS A 9 -8.42 -21.98 -10.78
CA LYS A 9 -8.52 -21.55 -12.19
C LYS A 9 -9.92 -21.08 -12.60
N SER A 10 -10.97 -21.60 -11.98
CA SER A 10 -12.36 -21.24 -12.29
C SER A 10 -12.88 -20.05 -11.48
N THR A 11 -12.14 -19.58 -10.49
CA THR A 11 -12.57 -18.51 -9.59
C THR A 11 -12.10 -17.15 -10.12
N ASP A 12 -13.03 -16.23 -10.32
CA ASP A 12 -12.71 -14.82 -10.60
C ASP A 12 -12.32 -14.09 -9.30
N TRP A 13 -11.03 -14.14 -8.99
CA TRP A 13 -10.46 -13.52 -7.79
C TRP A 13 -10.57 -11.99 -7.80
N SER A 14 -10.58 -11.36 -8.98
CA SER A 14 -10.77 -9.92 -9.10
C SER A 14 -12.18 -9.50 -8.71
N GLU A 15 -13.20 -10.23 -9.16
CA GLU A 15 -14.58 -9.97 -8.76
C GLU A 15 -14.82 -10.28 -7.27
N LEU A 16 -14.21 -11.31 -6.74
CA LEU A 16 -14.25 -11.60 -5.31
C LEU A 16 -13.57 -10.52 -4.49
N TRP A 17 -12.43 -9.98 -4.97
CA TRP A 17 -11.77 -8.83 -4.35
C TRP A 17 -12.71 -7.63 -4.29
N LYS A 18 -13.32 -7.23 -5.41
CA LYS A 18 -14.25 -6.09 -5.47
C LYS A 18 -15.42 -6.25 -4.49
N LYS A 19 -16.02 -7.45 -4.45
CA LYS A 19 -17.12 -7.79 -3.52
C LYS A 19 -16.67 -7.70 -2.08
N SER A 20 -15.55 -8.31 -1.72
CA SER A 20 -15.00 -8.30 -0.36
C SER A 20 -14.62 -6.89 0.09
N LEU A 21 -13.99 -6.11 -0.79
CA LEU A 21 -13.61 -4.73 -0.53
C LEU A 21 -14.84 -3.84 -0.29
N SER A 22 -15.89 -3.99 -1.11
CA SER A 22 -17.14 -3.24 -0.98
C SER A 22 -17.89 -3.60 0.30
N ALA A 23 -17.81 -4.86 0.73
CA ALA A 23 -18.44 -5.35 1.96
C ALA A 23 -17.67 -4.94 3.23
N ALA A 24 -16.41 -4.54 3.12
CA ALA A 24 -15.56 -4.24 4.26
C ALA A 24 -16.17 -3.15 5.16
N SER A 25 -16.24 -3.43 6.45
CA SER A 25 -16.88 -2.56 7.43
C SER A 25 -16.25 -1.18 7.49
N TRP A 26 -14.93 -1.10 7.38
CA TRP A 26 -14.20 0.17 7.38
C TRP A 26 -14.51 1.00 6.13
N ARG A 27 -14.68 0.37 4.96
CA ARG A 27 -14.98 1.05 3.70
C ARG A 27 -16.41 1.58 3.63
N LYS A 28 -17.37 0.86 4.21
CA LYS A 28 -18.77 1.32 4.31
C LYS A 28 -18.90 2.61 5.11
N ARG A 29 -18.04 2.81 6.10
CA ARG A 29 -18.09 3.96 7.02
C ARG A 29 -17.27 5.15 6.55
N GLU A 30 -16.29 4.93 5.69
CA GLU A 30 -15.47 6.01 5.14
C GLU A 30 -15.71 6.09 3.63
N LYS A 31 -16.56 7.04 3.25
CA LYS A 31 -16.92 7.29 1.85
C LYS A 31 -15.77 7.93 1.05
N ASP A 32 -14.90 8.66 1.73
CA ASP A 32 -13.72 9.31 1.16
C ASP A 32 -12.45 8.84 1.86
N PRO A 33 -11.81 7.78 1.35
CA PRO A 33 -10.58 7.25 1.93
C PRO A 33 -9.45 8.29 1.99
N VAL A 34 -9.35 9.18 1.00
CA VAL A 34 -8.30 10.23 0.98
C VAL A 34 -8.46 11.14 2.17
N ARG A 35 -9.66 11.68 2.35
CA ARG A 35 -9.99 12.55 3.50
C ARG A 35 -9.79 11.85 4.85
N PHE A 36 -10.03 10.53 4.91
CA PHE A 36 -9.73 9.76 6.13
C PHE A 36 -8.24 9.77 6.44
N PHE A 37 -7.40 9.52 5.44
CA PHE A 37 -5.96 9.50 5.62
C PHE A 37 -5.39 10.89 5.89
N ASP A 38 -5.91 11.97 5.28
CA ASP A 38 -5.54 13.34 5.62
C ASP A 38 -5.77 13.62 7.10
N LYS A 39 -6.97 13.34 7.62
CA LYS A 39 -7.28 13.51 9.05
C LYS A 39 -6.40 12.67 9.98
N LYS A 40 -5.89 11.54 9.52
CA LYS A 40 -5.08 10.60 10.30
C LYS A 40 -3.56 10.78 10.07
N ALA A 41 -3.14 11.64 9.16
CA ALA A 41 -1.74 11.77 8.77
C ALA A 41 -0.82 12.07 9.95
N ALA A 42 -1.18 13.00 10.83
CA ALA A 42 -0.42 13.30 12.03
C ALA A 42 -0.31 12.11 13.00
N TRP A 43 -1.39 11.33 13.14
CA TRP A 43 -1.38 10.12 13.96
C TRP A 43 -0.49 9.02 13.34
N TYR A 44 -0.60 8.80 12.03
CA TYR A 44 0.25 7.87 11.29
C TYR A 44 1.71 8.25 11.41
N ASN A 45 2.04 9.51 11.18
CA ASN A 45 3.41 10.00 11.29
C ASN A 45 4.02 9.70 12.67
N ARG A 46 3.29 9.96 13.76
CA ARG A 46 3.79 9.69 15.13
C ARG A 46 3.91 8.20 15.47
N ASN A 47 2.93 7.41 15.03
CA ASN A 47 2.78 6.02 15.52
C ASN A 47 3.41 4.99 14.57
N VAL A 48 3.51 5.29 13.27
CA VAL A 48 4.04 4.35 12.28
C VAL A 48 5.53 4.58 12.05
N MET A 49 5.97 5.84 11.94
CA MET A 49 7.40 6.16 11.82
C MET A 49 8.22 5.67 13.03
N GLY A 50 7.62 5.61 14.22
CA GLY A 50 8.26 5.07 15.44
C GLY A 50 8.41 3.54 15.49
N ARG A 51 7.83 2.78 14.57
CA ARG A 51 7.89 1.30 14.54
C ARG A 51 9.15 0.78 13.88
N THR A 52 10.30 1.16 14.39
CA THR A 52 11.61 0.88 13.80
C THR A 52 11.87 -0.60 13.54
N ASP A 53 11.46 -1.50 14.43
CA ASP A 53 11.68 -2.95 14.25
C ASP A 53 10.84 -3.53 13.11
N SER A 54 9.57 -3.13 12.99
CA SER A 54 8.71 -3.56 11.88
C SER A 54 9.26 -3.07 10.54
N ILE A 55 9.68 -1.81 10.48
CA ILE A 55 10.29 -1.21 9.28
C ILE A 55 11.58 -1.94 8.93
N ARG A 56 12.47 -2.18 9.90
CA ARG A 56 13.72 -2.93 9.69
C ARG A 56 13.46 -4.34 9.16
N ASN A 57 12.46 -5.04 9.70
CA ASN A 57 12.09 -6.38 9.24
C ASN A 57 11.56 -6.38 7.80
N ILE A 58 10.86 -5.34 7.39
CA ILE A 58 10.42 -5.17 5.99
C ILE A 58 11.65 -4.92 5.11
N LEU A 59 12.45 -3.93 5.45
CA LEU A 59 13.64 -3.55 4.66
C LEU A 59 14.61 -4.72 4.48
N ALA A 60 14.81 -5.57 5.49
CA ALA A 60 15.65 -6.74 5.43
C ALA A 60 15.18 -7.81 4.42
N ARG A 61 13.92 -7.73 3.97
CA ARG A 61 13.33 -8.63 2.96
C ARG A 61 13.30 -8.03 1.56
N LEU A 62 13.63 -6.75 1.45
CA LEU A 62 13.69 -6.07 0.15
C LEU A 62 15.12 -6.14 -0.38
N THR A 63 15.29 -6.59 -1.61
CA THR A 63 16.56 -6.45 -2.31
C THR A 63 16.52 -5.16 -3.11
N VAL A 64 17.20 -4.15 -2.59
CA VAL A 64 17.29 -2.80 -3.19
C VAL A 64 18.76 -2.50 -3.43
N ASP A 65 19.17 -2.59 -4.70
CA ASP A 65 20.55 -2.38 -5.09
C ASP A 65 20.92 -0.90 -4.96
N TYR A 66 22.19 -0.61 -4.70
CA TYR A 66 22.68 0.75 -4.58
C TYR A 66 22.45 1.54 -5.89
N GLY A 67 21.91 2.73 -5.77
CA GLY A 67 21.68 3.63 -6.90
C GLY A 67 20.43 3.31 -7.74
N CYS A 68 19.68 2.24 -7.45
CA CYS A 68 18.45 1.92 -8.19
C CYS A 68 17.36 2.97 -7.98
N SER A 69 16.39 3.01 -8.90
CA SER A 69 15.18 3.83 -8.80
C SER A 69 14.04 3.03 -8.15
N VAL A 70 13.33 3.64 -7.19
CA VAL A 70 12.21 3.00 -6.46
C VAL A 70 10.95 3.83 -6.57
N LEU A 71 9.85 3.18 -6.91
CA LEU A 71 8.49 3.74 -6.86
C LEU A 71 7.78 3.19 -5.62
N ASP A 72 7.40 4.05 -4.70
CA ASP A 72 6.66 3.71 -3.47
C ASP A 72 5.20 4.17 -3.60
N ILE A 73 4.28 3.20 -3.74
CA ILE A 73 2.85 3.42 -3.97
C ILE A 73 2.08 3.35 -2.66
N GLY A 74 1.42 4.45 -2.30
CA GLY A 74 0.82 4.64 -0.98
C GLY A 74 1.90 4.86 0.07
N SER A 75 2.85 5.75 -0.25
CA SER A 75 4.06 6.00 0.54
C SER A 75 3.80 6.53 1.95
N GLY A 76 2.61 7.09 2.19
CA GLY A 76 2.24 7.68 3.47
C GLY A 76 3.25 8.74 3.92
N PRO A 77 3.61 8.79 5.22
CA PRO A 77 4.57 9.75 5.75
C PRO A 77 6.04 9.38 5.46
N GLY A 78 6.29 8.43 4.54
CA GLY A 78 7.63 8.02 4.11
C GLY A 78 8.24 6.87 4.89
N THR A 79 7.42 5.98 5.42
CA THR A 79 7.86 4.85 6.27
C THR A 79 8.91 3.97 5.60
N LEU A 80 8.78 3.70 4.29
CA LEU A 80 9.76 2.97 3.49
C LEU A 80 10.59 3.91 2.61
N ALA A 81 9.97 4.94 2.03
CA ALA A 81 10.65 5.88 1.15
C ALA A 81 11.90 6.51 1.80
N ILE A 82 11.81 6.97 3.05
CA ILE A 82 12.92 7.63 3.74
C ILE A 82 14.11 6.70 3.99
N PRO A 83 13.98 5.52 4.62
CA PRO A 83 15.11 4.63 4.80
C PRO A 83 15.66 4.11 3.47
N LEU A 84 14.82 3.85 2.45
CA LEU A 84 15.26 3.41 1.13
C LEU A 84 16.04 4.49 0.39
N ALA A 85 15.70 5.76 0.55
CA ALA A 85 16.39 6.89 -0.07
C ALA A 85 17.88 7.00 0.32
N LYS A 86 18.28 6.36 1.43
CA LYS A 86 19.69 6.30 1.87
C LYS A 86 20.55 5.38 0.99
N THR A 87 19.92 4.47 0.24
CA THR A 87 20.59 3.49 -0.63
C THR A 87 20.21 3.67 -2.09
N ALA A 88 18.94 3.95 -2.36
CA ALA A 88 18.42 4.18 -3.71
C ALA A 88 18.96 5.49 -4.31
N GLY A 89 19.12 5.51 -5.62
CA GLY A 89 19.52 6.72 -6.35
C GLY A 89 18.37 7.74 -6.45
N LYS A 90 17.13 7.25 -6.60
CA LYS A 90 15.91 8.05 -6.72
C LYS A 90 14.72 7.33 -6.12
N ILE A 91 13.88 8.04 -5.40
CA ILE A 91 12.56 7.58 -4.95
C ILE A 91 11.48 8.44 -5.59
N THR A 92 10.44 7.79 -6.13
CA THR A 92 9.18 8.45 -6.47
C THR A 92 8.12 7.95 -5.51
N ALA A 93 7.58 8.84 -4.69
CA ALA A 93 6.57 8.54 -3.68
C ALA A 93 5.20 8.99 -4.19
N VAL A 94 4.27 8.06 -4.35
CA VAL A 94 2.90 8.33 -4.78
C VAL A 94 1.96 8.11 -3.60
N ASP A 95 1.18 9.12 -3.26
CA ASP A 95 0.14 9.00 -2.23
C ASP A 95 -1.02 9.96 -2.55
N PRO A 96 -2.29 9.51 -2.44
CA PRO A 96 -3.43 10.39 -2.67
C PRO A 96 -3.65 11.43 -1.56
N SER A 97 -3.11 11.20 -0.36
CA SER A 97 -3.23 12.11 0.78
C SER A 97 -2.13 13.17 0.73
N ARG A 98 -2.54 14.42 0.55
CA ARG A 98 -1.62 15.56 0.56
C ARG A 98 -0.95 15.73 1.92
N ASP A 99 -1.67 15.50 3.00
CA ASP A 99 -1.14 15.64 4.35
C ASP A 99 -0.10 14.55 4.66
N MET A 100 -0.27 13.33 4.12
CA MET A 100 0.75 12.29 4.22
C MET A 100 2.05 12.71 3.52
N LEU A 101 1.96 13.19 2.28
CA LEU A 101 3.13 13.66 1.53
C LEU A 101 3.80 14.86 2.20
N HIS A 102 3.03 15.78 2.79
CA HIS A 102 3.59 16.88 3.58
C HIS A 102 4.45 16.38 4.76
N PHE A 103 3.98 15.34 5.47
CA PHE A 103 4.80 14.70 6.51
C PHE A 103 6.02 14.00 5.92
N LEU A 104 5.91 13.33 4.78
CA LEU A 104 7.03 12.70 4.10
C LEU A 104 8.12 13.73 3.78
N GLU A 105 7.76 14.84 3.15
CA GLU A 105 8.69 15.93 2.81
C GLU A 105 9.36 16.52 4.05
N GLY A 106 8.58 16.76 5.12
CA GLY A 106 9.10 17.24 6.39
C GLY A 106 10.07 16.26 7.06
N ASN A 107 9.77 14.97 7.01
CA ASN A 107 10.63 13.92 7.55
C ASN A 107 11.91 13.74 6.71
N ALA A 108 11.80 13.75 5.37
CA ALA A 108 12.95 13.70 4.48
C ALA A 108 13.91 14.86 4.72
N LYS A 109 13.38 16.09 4.86
CA LYS A 109 14.17 17.28 5.17
C LYS A 109 14.91 17.15 6.50
N LYS A 110 14.29 16.62 7.55
CA LYS A 110 14.92 16.38 8.86
C LYS A 110 16.09 15.40 8.79
N GLU A 111 15.99 14.41 7.88
CA GLU A 111 17.03 13.39 7.66
C GLU A 111 18.08 13.82 6.61
N GLY A 112 17.98 15.03 6.03
CA GLY A 112 18.88 15.51 4.99
C GLY A 112 18.74 14.79 3.64
N ILE A 113 17.57 14.19 3.37
CA ILE A 113 17.27 13.43 2.16
C ILE A 113 16.70 14.37 1.09
N SER A 114 17.24 14.32 -0.13
CA SER A 114 16.88 15.19 -1.24
C SER A 114 16.50 14.42 -2.54
N ASN A 115 16.59 13.09 -2.54
CA ASN A 115 16.36 12.24 -3.71
C ASN A 115 14.95 11.60 -3.73
N ILE A 116 13.98 12.19 -3.04
CA ILE A 116 12.58 11.79 -3.05
C ILE A 116 11.76 12.84 -3.80
N SER A 117 10.96 12.38 -4.77
CA SER A 117 9.94 13.19 -5.46
C SER A 117 8.56 12.71 -5.07
N CYS A 118 7.65 13.62 -4.72
CA CYS A 118 6.29 13.31 -4.27
C CYS A 118 5.28 13.58 -5.40
N ILE A 119 4.32 12.66 -5.56
CA ILE A 119 3.20 12.77 -6.52
C ILE A 119 1.90 12.59 -5.77
N ASN A 120 1.09 13.64 -5.69
CA ASN A 120 -0.19 13.61 -5.02
C ASN A 120 -1.29 13.13 -5.98
N LYS A 121 -1.41 11.83 -6.14
CA LYS A 121 -2.42 11.15 -6.97
C LYS A 121 -2.80 9.80 -6.36
N LYS A 122 -4.00 9.32 -6.67
CA LYS A 122 -4.33 7.89 -6.51
C LYS A 122 -3.53 7.11 -7.54
N TRP A 123 -3.13 5.88 -7.18
CA TRP A 123 -2.42 5.03 -8.13
C TRP A 123 -3.21 4.79 -9.42
N GLU A 124 -4.52 4.66 -9.30
CA GLU A 124 -5.42 4.50 -10.44
C GLU A 124 -5.31 5.66 -11.46
N ASP A 125 -5.05 6.88 -10.98
CA ASP A 125 -5.00 8.11 -11.79
C ASP A 125 -3.58 8.44 -12.30
N VAL A 126 -2.56 7.67 -11.90
CA VAL A 126 -1.18 7.87 -12.37
C VAL A 126 -1.03 7.37 -13.81
N GLU A 127 -0.40 8.15 -14.66
CA GLU A 127 -0.08 7.81 -16.06
C GLU A 127 1.43 7.56 -16.21
N ILE A 128 1.81 6.33 -16.61
CA ILE A 128 3.22 5.99 -16.90
C ILE A 128 3.62 6.69 -18.20
N GLY A 129 4.80 7.29 -18.21
CA GLY A 129 5.32 8.09 -19.33
C GLY A 129 4.89 9.57 -19.30
N LYS A 130 4.02 9.96 -18.34
CA LYS A 130 3.59 11.35 -18.16
C LYS A 130 3.81 11.83 -16.73
N ASP A 131 3.27 11.12 -15.74
CA ASP A 131 3.42 11.46 -14.32
C ASP A 131 4.67 10.83 -13.73
N ILE A 132 5.00 9.63 -14.17
CA ILE A 132 6.17 8.85 -13.76
C ILE A 132 6.79 8.13 -14.96
N ASP A 133 8.09 7.87 -14.87
CA ASP A 133 8.79 6.90 -15.71
C ASP A 133 8.74 5.51 -15.05
N SER A 134 9.23 4.47 -15.75
CA SER A 134 9.47 3.18 -15.13
C SER A 134 10.62 3.27 -14.11
N HIS A 135 10.55 2.41 -13.08
CA HIS A 135 11.53 2.33 -12.00
C HIS A 135 12.09 0.91 -11.92
N ASP A 136 13.27 0.75 -11.37
CA ASP A 136 13.86 -0.58 -11.17
C ASP A 136 13.01 -1.42 -10.22
N ILE A 137 12.48 -0.78 -9.18
CA ILE A 137 11.70 -1.45 -8.14
C ILE A 137 10.40 -0.68 -7.90
N VAL A 138 9.29 -1.42 -7.80
CA VAL A 138 7.99 -0.91 -7.39
C VAL A 138 7.60 -1.55 -6.05
N ILE A 139 7.19 -0.74 -5.09
CA ILE A 139 6.76 -1.19 -3.77
C ILE A 139 5.34 -0.68 -3.51
N ALA A 140 4.46 -1.56 -3.02
CA ALA A 140 3.16 -1.19 -2.47
C ALA A 140 3.01 -1.87 -1.10
N SER A 141 3.14 -1.08 -0.04
CA SER A 141 3.15 -1.61 1.33
C SER A 141 1.89 -1.20 2.09
N HIS A 142 1.00 -2.17 2.35
CA HIS A 142 -0.28 -1.95 3.07
C HIS A 142 -1.17 -0.89 2.41
N SER A 143 -1.02 -0.67 1.12
CA SER A 143 -1.69 0.35 0.31
C SER A 143 -2.59 -0.24 -0.79
N LEU A 144 -2.79 -1.56 -0.81
CA LEU A 144 -3.54 -2.29 -1.82
C LEU A 144 -5.05 -2.23 -1.53
N ALA A 145 -5.66 -1.05 -1.65
CA ALA A 145 -7.11 -0.86 -1.46
C ALA A 145 -7.83 -0.38 -2.74
N MET A 146 -7.20 -0.59 -3.90
CA MET A 146 -7.72 -0.26 -5.21
C MET A 146 -8.92 -1.16 -5.55
N VAL A 147 -9.94 -0.59 -6.19
CA VAL A 147 -11.15 -1.36 -6.56
C VAL A 147 -10.82 -2.40 -7.61
N ASP A 148 -10.11 -2.01 -8.67
CA ASP A 148 -9.60 -2.95 -9.66
C ASP A 148 -8.15 -3.31 -9.34
N ILE A 149 -7.98 -4.29 -8.45
CA ILE A 149 -6.64 -4.70 -7.99
C ILE A 149 -5.83 -5.36 -9.10
N LYS A 150 -6.49 -6.07 -10.03
CA LYS A 150 -5.81 -6.71 -11.17
C LYS A 150 -5.21 -5.68 -12.10
N GLU A 151 -5.98 -4.65 -12.46
CA GLU A 151 -5.49 -3.54 -13.26
C GLU A 151 -4.36 -2.79 -12.52
N ALA A 152 -4.55 -2.51 -11.22
CA ALA A 152 -3.56 -1.85 -10.40
C ALA A 152 -2.21 -2.60 -10.38
N ILE A 153 -2.23 -3.93 -10.17
CA ILE A 153 -1.03 -4.78 -10.19
C ILE A 153 -0.43 -4.84 -11.61
N SER A 154 -1.25 -4.97 -12.65
CA SER A 154 -0.78 -4.93 -14.04
C SER A 154 -0.04 -3.64 -14.35
N LYS A 155 -0.57 -2.49 -13.91
CA LYS A 155 0.08 -1.19 -14.05
C LYS A 155 1.36 -1.09 -13.23
N MET A 156 1.41 -1.66 -12.00
CA MET A 156 2.65 -1.76 -11.23
C MET A 156 3.71 -2.57 -12.00
N ASN A 157 3.30 -3.66 -12.65
CA ASN A 157 4.21 -4.47 -13.46
C ASN A 157 4.76 -3.71 -14.68
N GLN A 158 3.96 -2.87 -15.31
CA GLN A 158 4.42 -2.01 -16.41
C GLN A 158 5.39 -0.92 -15.94
N ALA A 159 5.23 -0.44 -14.69
CA ALA A 159 6.10 0.57 -14.09
C ALA A 159 7.41 -0.02 -13.54
N ALA A 160 7.54 -1.35 -13.42
CA ALA A 160 8.69 -2.00 -12.84
C ALA A 160 9.62 -2.60 -13.90
N ASN A 161 10.91 -2.23 -13.88
CA ASN A 161 11.92 -2.82 -14.77
C ASN A 161 12.46 -4.14 -14.24
N GLN A 162 12.50 -4.35 -12.92
CA GLN A 162 13.15 -5.51 -12.31
C GLN A 162 12.25 -6.25 -11.30
N ARG A 163 11.70 -5.56 -10.30
CA ARG A 163 11.01 -6.21 -9.16
C ARG A 163 9.80 -5.41 -8.70
N ILE A 164 8.79 -6.17 -8.23
CA ILE A 164 7.64 -5.62 -7.52
C ILE A 164 7.58 -6.28 -6.14
N TYR A 165 7.37 -5.46 -5.12
CA TYR A 165 7.12 -5.92 -3.76
C TYR A 165 5.72 -5.49 -3.31
N LEU A 166 4.85 -6.46 -3.09
CA LEU A 166 3.52 -6.25 -2.55
C LEU A 166 3.49 -6.74 -1.10
N LEU A 167 3.27 -5.83 -0.17
CA LEU A 167 3.18 -6.16 1.24
C LEU A 167 1.74 -6.00 1.72
N ALA A 168 1.16 -7.11 2.16
CA ALA A 168 -0.21 -7.17 2.67
C ALA A 168 -0.25 -7.84 4.03
N PHE A 169 -1.33 -7.63 4.76
CA PHE A 169 -1.56 -8.34 6.01
C PHE A 169 -1.93 -9.79 5.75
N ALA A 170 -1.21 -10.72 6.39
CA ALA A 170 -1.47 -12.18 6.31
C ALA A 170 -2.14 -12.74 7.58
N GLY A 171 -2.51 -11.89 8.51
CA GLY A 171 -3.08 -12.29 9.79
C GLY A 171 -4.59 -12.31 9.81
N LYS A 172 -5.15 -13.04 10.78
CA LYS A 172 -6.58 -12.96 11.09
C LYS A 172 -6.93 -11.54 11.54
N PRO A 173 -8.19 -11.09 11.33
CA PRO A 173 -8.66 -9.83 11.91
C PRO A 173 -8.38 -9.80 13.40
N ARG A 174 -8.05 -8.62 13.92
CA ARG A 174 -7.83 -8.47 15.37
C ARG A 174 -9.08 -8.87 16.13
N VAL A 175 -8.89 -9.65 17.21
CA VAL A 175 -9.98 -10.17 18.04
C VAL A 175 -10.85 -9.02 18.58
N ASP A 176 -10.23 -7.91 18.97
CA ASP A 176 -10.92 -6.72 19.45
C ASP A 176 -11.90 -6.14 18.39
N TYR A 177 -11.59 -6.17 17.10
CA TYR A 177 -12.55 -5.78 16.07
C TYR A 177 -13.73 -6.74 15.95
N LEU A 178 -13.47 -8.04 16.06
CA LEU A 178 -14.53 -9.04 16.01
C LEU A 178 -15.50 -8.93 17.20
N GLU A 179 -15.00 -8.59 18.39
CA GLU A 179 -15.79 -8.50 19.61
C GLU A 179 -16.44 -7.13 19.84
N LEU A 180 -15.71 -6.04 19.57
CA LEU A 180 -16.18 -4.69 19.85
C LEU A 180 -17.07 -4.13 18.74
N TRP A 181 -16.81 -4.48 17.50
CA TRP A 181 -17.55 -3.94 16.35
C TRP A 181 -19.05 -4.22 16.45
N PRO A 182 -19.52 -5.45 16.71
CA PRO A 182 -20.94 -5.73 16.87
C PRO A 182 -21.58 -4.97 18.03
N LYS A 183 -20.83 -4.75 19.11
CA LYS A 183 -21.32 -3.99 20.28
C LYS A 183 -21.52 -2.52 19.96
N LEU A 184 -20.58 -1.92 19.19
CA LEU A 184 -20.60 -0.50 18.84
C LEU A 184 -21.56 -0.19 17.69
N TYR A 185 -21.63 -1.08 16.69
CA TYR A 185 -22.28 -0.77 15.43
C TYR A 185 -23.49 -1.65 15.10
N LYS A 186 -23.80 -2.63 15.93
CA LYS A 186 -24.92 -3.57 15.78
C LYS A 186 -24.90 -4.37 14.46
N GLU A 187 -23.71 -4.57 13.90
CA GLU A 187 -23.46 -5.37 12.69
C GLU A 187 -22.19 -6.23 12.87
N ALA A 188 -22.07 -7.33 12.14
CA ALA A 188 -20.86 -8.14 12.13
C ALA A 188 -19.70 -7.38 11.45
N TYR A 189 -18.48 -7.56 11.98
CA TYR A 189 -17.29 -6.99 11.35
C TYR A 189 -16.91 -7.76 10.09
N ALA A 190 -16.84 -7.08 8.96
CA ALA A 190 -16.31 -7.59 7.70
C ALA A 190 -14.92 -6.99 7.44
N PRO A 191 -13.83 -7.78 7.49
CA PRO A 191 -12.45 -7.26 7.42
C PRO A 191 -12.07 -6.71 6.04
N GLY A 192 -12.70 -7.17 4.99
CA GLY A 192 -12.30 -6.91 3.61
C GLY A 192 -11.33 -7.98 3.08
N PRO A 193 -10.81 -7.82 1.86
CA PRO A 193 -9.92 -8.80 1.25
C PRO A 193 -8.56 -8.82 1.94
N ASP A 194 -7.94 -9.99 1.96
CA ASP A 194 -6.61 -10.24 2.49
C ASP A 194 -5.62 -10.65 1.38
N TYR A 195 -4.41 -11.09 1.77
CA TYR A 195 -3.36 -11.49 0.85
C TYR A 195 -3.74 -12.67 -0.06
N ILE A 196 -4.70 -13.53 0.35
CA ILE A 196 -5.11 -14.73 -0.43
C ILE A 196 -5.65 -14.31 -1.80
N TYR A 197 -6.40 -13.21 -1.85
CA TYR A 197 -6.90 -12.67 -3.11
C TYR A 197 -5.75 -12.26 -4.04
N ILE A 198 -4.75 -11.55 -3.50
CA ILE A 198 -3.62 -11.02 -4.27
C ILE A 198 -2.77 -12.15 -4.86
N VAL A 199 -2.55 -13.21 -4.09
CA VAL A 199 -1.74 -14.38 -4.52
C VAL A 199 -2.43 -15.17 -5.64
N ASN A 200 -3.73 -15.02 -5.82
CA ASN A 200 -4.51 -15.76 -6.82
C ASN A 200 -4.97 -14.89 -8.02
N ILE A 201 -4.72 -13.59 -8.01
CA ILE A 201 -4.93 -12.68 -9.14
C ILE A 201 -3.76 -12.75 -10.12
#